data_43cd75ddc13b3fd81c10598802c199fe
#
_entry.id   43cd75ddc13b3fd81c10598802c199fe
#
_cell.length_a   1.000
_cell.length_b   1.000
_cell.length_c   1.000
_cell.angle_alpha   90.00
_cell.angle_beta   90.00
_cell.angle_gamma   90.00
#
_symmetry.space_group_name_H-M   'P 1'
#
loop_
_entity.id
_entity.type
_entity.pdbx_description
1 polymer ?
#
loop_
_entity_poly.entity_id
_entity_poly.type
_entity_poly.pdbx_seq_one_letter_code
_entity_poly.pdbx_strand_id
1 'polypeptide(L)'
;MYPSKHCKRREERDNDTESGAELMISFVRKLLLVCLWSASSFAQTGNLGIFTNAGDVGGPANKGSAEFSNGQYQITGSGANIWAKQDQFQYVWREMTGNFTVTATMRFLGQGNEHRKAGIMVRQSLDADATYADVVIHGNGMPGLQWRSKQGEDTNTFDFPFDGPGTFKLKLVRTGVRIYMYIAKDGAEPKEIAHTEVSFQSPVLAGLVVCSHQAEASDTVIFSNVSVEVQAAAPSKAQ
;
A
#
# COMPACT_ATOMS: atom_id res chain seq x y z
N MET A 1 -38.57 13.99 -77.32
CA MET A 1 -37.75 14.67 -78.32
C MET A 1 -36.29 14.49 -77.88
N TYR A 2 -35.56 13.58 -78.55
CA TYR A 2 -34.12 13.45 -78.51
C TYR A 2 -33.45 14.55 -79.32
N PRO A 3 -32.17 14.89 -79.16
CA PRO A 3 -30.98 14.04 -79.25
C PRO A 3 -29.84 14.44 -78.27
N SER A 4 -28.96 13.55 -77.86
CA SER A 4 -27.81 12.86 -78.43
C SER A 4 -26.43 13.54 -78.30
N LYS A 5 -25.45 12.74 -77.80
CA LYS A 5 -23.99 12.71 -78.10
C LYS A 5 -23.09 13.67 -77.32
N HIS A 6 -21.91 13.37 -76.77
CA HIS A 6 -20.86 12.49 -77.24
C HIS A 6 -19.86 12.17 -76.11
N CYS A 7 -19.27 11.03 -76.20
CA CYS A 7 -18.09 10.44 -75.58
C CYS A 7 -16.86 11.34 -75.62
N LYS A 8 -16.03 11.30 -74.53
CA LYS A 8 -14.58 11.20 -74.65
C LYS A 8 -13.96 10.60 -73.40
N ARG A 9 -13.33 9.46 -73.62
CA ARG A 9 -12.41 8.70 -72.76
C ARG A 9 -11.09 9.47 -72.73
N ARG A 10 -10.48 9.57 -71.50
CA ARG A 10 -9.04 9.68 -71.40
C ARG A 10 -8.57 9.01 -70.12
N GLU A 11 -7.68 8.06 -70.31
CA GLU A 11 -6.87 7.38 -69.33
C GLU A 11 -5.94 8.39 -68.65
N GLU A 12 -5.75 8.25 -67.35
CA GLU A 12 -4.43 8.45 -66.76
C GLU A 12 -4.30 7.53 -65.56
N ARG A 13 -3.25 6.70 -65.67
CA ARG A 13 -2.75 5.73 -64.69
C ARG A 13 -1.82 6.44 -63.72
N ASP A 14 -1.68 5.76 -62.57
CA ASP A 14 -0.53 5.75 -61.67
C ASP A 14 -0.34 6.94 -60.76
N ASN A 15 -0.66 6.68 -59.47
CA ASN A 15 0.27 6.95 -58.33
C ASN A 15 -0.40 6.63 -57.01
N ASP A 16 -0.51 5.35 -56.67
CA ASP A 16 -0.92 4.91 -55.32
C ASP A 16 0.05 3.87 -54.74
N THR A 17 1.35 4.23 -54.62
CA THR A 17 2.32 3.36 -53.96
C THR A 17 3.18 4.05 -52.87
N GLU A 18 2.93 5.33 -52.52
CA GLU A 18 3.73 5.99 -51.46
C GLU A 18 3.02 6.21 -50.14
N SER A 19 1.71 5.92 -49.98
CA SER A 19 1.00 6.24 -48.72
C SER A 19 1.11 5.15 -47.66
N GLY A 20 1.48 3.93 -48.00
CA GLY A 20 1.54 2.80 -47.07
C GLY A 20 2.76 2.78 -46.15
N ALA A 21 3.88 3.29 -46.60
CA ALA A 21 5.13 3.27 -45.81
C ALA A 21 5.17 4.37 -44.77
N GLU A 22 4.67 5.56 -45.08
CA GLU A 22 4.62 6.68 -44.12
C GLU A 22 3.60 6.45 -42.97
N LEU A 23 2.49 5.79 -43.27
CA LEU A 23 1.49 5.45 -42.26
C LEU A 23 2.02 4.39 -41.26
N MET A 24 2.80 3.40 -41.77
CA MET A 24 3.39 2.36 -40.92
C MET A 24 4.50 2.91 -40.01
N ILE A 25 5.31 3.83 -40.53
CA ILE A 25 6.39 4.45 -39.73
C ILE A 25 5.79 5.38 -38.64
N SER A 26 4.68 6.06 -38.89
CA SER A 26 3.97 6.87 -37.92
C SER A 26 3.31 6.02 -36.81
N PHE A 27 2.79 4.84 -37.15
CA PHE A 27 2.19 3.92 -36.17
C PHE A 27 3.25 3.27 -35.28
N VAL A 28 4.40 2.87 -35.82
CA VAL A 28 5.51 2.31 -35.03
C VAL A 28 6.15 3.33 -34.13
N ARG A 29 6.27 4.61 -34.55
CA ARG A 29 6.75 5.70 -33.69
C ARG A 29 5.79 6.04 -32.55
N LYS A 30 4.46 5.92 -32.73
CA LYS A 30 3.47 6.12 -31.67
C LYS A 30 3.40 4.94 -30.69
N LEU A 31 3.70 3.71 -31.14
CA LEU A 31 3.72 2.52 -30.28
C LEU A 31 4.98 2.45 -29.39
N LEU A 32 6.10 3.02 -29.83
CA LEU A 32 7.35 3.07 -29.05
C LEU A 32 7.38 4.16 -27.98
N LEU A 33 6.45 5.13 -27.99
CA LEU A 33 6.35 6.19 -26.99
C LEU A 33 5.42 5.85 -25.81
N VAL A 34 4.70 4.74 -25.85
CA VAL A 34 3.77 4.32 -24.78
C VAL A 34 4.42 3.39 -23.74
N CYS A 35 5.62 2.86 -24.00
CA CYS A 35 6.29 1.87 -23.12
C CYS A 35 7.30 2.45 -22.11
N LEU A 36 7.36 3.77 -21.85
CA LEU A 36 8.37 4.36 -20.96
C LEU A 36 7.80 5.20 -19.81
N TRP A 37 6.54 4.98 -19.43
CA TRP A 37 6.07 5.43 -18.13
C TRP A 37 6.12 4.26 -17.13
N SER A 38 7.34 3.76 -16.90
CA SER A 38 7.66 3.10 -15.65
C SER A 38 7.56 4.18 -14.57
N ALA A 39 6.50 4.15 -13.77
CA ALA A 39 6.42 4.96 -12.57
C ALA A 39 7.59 4.57 -11.68
N SER A 40 8.68 5.30 -11.78
CA SER A 40 9.78 5.23 -10.83
C SER A 40 9.21 5.72 -9.49
N SER A 41 8.80 4.80 -8.65
CA SER A 41 8.57 5.08 -7.23
C SER A 41 9.90 5.57 -6.67
N PHE A 42 10.06 6.89 -6.53
CA PHE A 42 11.22 7.44 -5.87
C PHE A 42 11.16 6.99 -4.41
N ALA A 43 11.94 5.98 -4.08
CA ALA A 43 12.20 5.62 -2.70
C ALA A 43 12.80 6.86 -2.00
N GLN A 44 12.22 7.27 -0.90
CA GLN A 44 12.71 8.39 -0.09
C GLN A 44 14.08 8.02 0.49
N THR A 45 15.15 8.66 0.02
CA THR A 45 16.53 8.41 0.43
C THR A 45 16.88 9.17 1.71
N GLY A 46 16.11 8.98 2.77
CA GLY A 46 16.35 9.54 4.10
C GLY A 46 16.73 8.45 5.11
N ASN A 47 17.21 8.86 6.29
CA ASN A 47 17.33 7.94 7.42
C ASN A 47 15.91 7.49 7.82
N LEU A 48 15.60 6.20 7.67
CA LEU A 48 14.33 5.58 8.04
C LEU A 48 14.45 4.69 9.29
N GLY A 49 15.48 4.92 10.11
CA GLY A 49 15.70 4.17 11.34
C GLY A 49 15.89 2.67 11.10
N ILE A 50 14.99 1.85 11.63
CA ILE A 50 15.05 0.39 11.46
C ILE A 50 14.41 -0.11 10.15
N PHE A 51 13.71 0.75 9.43
CA PHE A 51 13.11 0.44 8.12
C PHE A 51 14.05 0.83 6.97
N THR A 52 13.84 0.26 5.81
CA THR A 52 14.71 0.44 4.64
C THR A 52 14.05 1.20 3.51
N ASN A 53 12.72 1.30 3.52
CA ASN A 53 11.95 1.89 2.43
C ASN A 53 10.75 2.68 2.96
N ALA A 54 10.31 3.67 2.18
CA ALA A 54 9.07 4.41 2.39
C ALA A 54 8.46 4.78 1.04
N GLY A 55 7.13 4.76 0.94
CA GLY A 55 6.41 5.13 -0.27
C GLY A 55 4.91 4.94 -0.16
N ASP A 56 4.21 5.48 -1.14
CA ASP A 56 2.76 5.33 -1.26
C ASP A 56 2.40 3.99 -1.92
N VAL A 57 1.31 3.40 -1.44
CA VAL A 57 0.65 2.24 -2.03
C VAL A 57 -0.67 2.69 -2.66
N GLY A 58 -1.00 2.18 -3.84
CA GLY A 58 -2.26 2.43 -4.53
C GLY A 58 -2.44 3.84 -5.10
N GLY A 59 -1.38 4.66 -5.13
CA GLY A 59 -1.38 5.97 -5.76
C GLY A 59 -2.37 6.97 -5.15
N PRO A 60 -2.28 7.29 -3.84
CA PRO A 60 -3.12 8.31 -3.22
C PRO A 60 -2.92 9.68 -3.87
N ALA A 61 -3.95 10.54 -3.84
CA ALA A 61 -3.93 11.86 -4.48
C ALA A 61 -2.83 12.78 -3.91
N ASN A 62 -2.64 12.76 -2.59
CA ASN A 62 -1.57 13.49 -1.93
C ASN A 62 -0.41 12.53 -1.61
N LYS A 63 0.78 12.90 -2.05
CA LYS A 63 2.00 12.12 -1.78
C LYS A 63 2.30 12.11 -0.29
N GLY A 64 2.55 10.91 0.26
CA GLY A 64 2.96 10.72 1.63
C GLY A 64 4.43 11.04 1.87
N SER A 65 4.80 11.12 3.16
CA SER A 65 6.18 11.30 3.60
C SER A 65 6.45 10.57 4.90
N ALA A 66 7.73 10.29 5.16
CA ALA A 66 8.19 9.70 6.40
C ALA A 66 9.52 10.31 6.80
N GLU A 67 9.64 10.70 8.06
CA GLU A 67 10.85 11.22 8.68
C GLU A 67 11.17 10.43 9.95
N PHE A 68 12.45 10.12 10.16
CA PHE A 68 12.93 9.50 11.39
C PHE A 68 13.93 10.41 12.05
N SER A 69 13.61 10.87 13.25
CA SER A 69 14.49 11.69 14.07
C SER A 69 14.24 11.44 15.56
N ASN A 70 15.29 11.55 16.38
CA ASN A 70 15.20 11.39 17.82
C ASN A 70 14.47 10.11 18.30
N GLY A 71 14.63 9.00 17.55
CA GLY A 71 13.98 7.72 17.86
C GLY A 71 12.48 7.65 17.53
N GLN A 72 11.93 8.63 16.81
CA GLN A 72 10.53 8.70 16.41
C GLN A 72 10.39 8.77 14.90
N TYR A 73 9.31 8.20 14.39
CA TYR A 73 8.84 8.37 13.02
C TYR A 73 7.70 9.36 13.00
N GLN A 74 7.80 10.38 12.16
CA GLN A 74 6.68 11.21 11.76
C GLN A 74 6.27 10.78 10.36
N ILE A 75 5.10 10.19 10.21
CA ILE A 75 4.59 9.68 8.95
C ILE A 75 3.33 10.45 8.59
N THR A 76 3.34 11.04 7.39
CA THR A 76 2.16 11.69 6.79
C THR A 76 1.68 10.84 5.63
N GLY A 77 0.39 10.49 5.64
CA GLY A 77 -0.24 9.69 4.59
C GLY A 77 -1.61 10.19 4.22
N SER A 78 -1.98 10.00 2.97
CA SER A 78 -3.34 10.19 2.48
C SER A 78 -3.92 8.86 1.99
N GLY A 79 -5.04 8.90 1.30
CA GLY A 79 -5.65 7.75 0.67
C GLY A 79 -7.11 7.53 1.05
N ALA A 80 -7.86 6.95 0.13
CA ALA A 80 -9.28 6.71 0.32
C ALA A 80 -9.55 5.66 1.41
N ASN A 81 -8.78 4.57 1.45
CA ASN A 81 -8.90 3.53 2.48
C ASN A 81 -7.81 2.46 2.38
N ILE A 82 -7.68 1.65 3.44
CA ILE A 82 -7.12 0.30 3.46
C ILE A 82 -8.32 -0.62 3.65
N TRP A 83 -8.97 -1.06 2.54
CA TRP A 83 -10.25 -1.76 2.62
C TRP A 83 -10.66 -2.37 1.28
N ALA A 84 -11.69 -3.25 1.32
CA ALA A 84 -12.24 -3.92 0.16
C ALA A 84 -11.13 -4.57 -0.70
N LYS A 85 -11.08 -4.27 -1.99
CA LYS A 85 -10.16 -4.90 -2.93
C LYS A 85 -8.91 -4.09 -3.25
N GLN A 86 -8.86 -2.82 -2.83
CA GLN A 86 -7.75 -1.92 -3.14
C GLN A 86 -7.44 -0.98 -1.98
N ASP A 87 -6.16 -0.76 -1.76
CA ASP A 87 -5.63 0.04 -0.67
C ASP A 87 -4.96 1.30 -1.19
N GLN A 88 -5.10 2.42 -0.44
CA GLN A 88 -4.36 3.66 -0.68
C GLN A 88 -3.85 4.20 0.65
N PHE A 89 -2.51 4.28 0.82
CA PHE A 89 -1.89 4.71 2.08
C PHE A 89 -0.40 4.98 1.92
N GLN A 90 0.22 5.63 2.90
CA GLN A 90 1.68 5.73 3.05
C GLN A 90 2.21 4.56 3.87
N TYR A 91 3.28 3.92 3.40
CA TYR A 91 3.95 2.79 4.02
C TYR A 91 5.41 3.10 4.32
N VAL A 92 5.91 2.64 5.46
CA VAL A 92 7.33 2.63 5.83
C VAL A 92 7.68 1.21 6.25
N TRP A 93 8.59 0.53 5.53
CA TRP A 93 8.74 -0.92 5.66
C TRP A 93 10.18 -1.42 5.50
N ARG A 94 10.34 -2.68 5.85
CA ARG A 94 11.48 -3.51 5.49
C ARG A 94 11.03 -4.91 5.08
N GLU A 95 11.88 -5.63 4.37
CA GLU A 95 11.65 -7.04 4.10
C GLU A 95 11.91 -7.89 5.35
N MET A 96 11.05 -8.89 5.58
CA MET A 96 11.09 -9.80 6.71
C MET A 96 10.86 -11.24 6.27
N THR A 97 11.53 -12.18 6.94
CA THR A 97 11.35 -13.62 6.75
C THR A 97 11.03 -14.29 8.08
N GLY A 98 10.36 -15.46 8.02
CA GLY A 98 10.08 -16.26 9.21
C GLY A 98 9.12 -15.59 10.20
N ASN A 99 9.32 -15.92 11.48
CA ASN A 99 8.53 -15.40 12.59
C ASN A 99 9.15 -14.11 13.11
N PHE A 100 8.32 -13.13 13.41
CA PHE A 100 8.78 -11.84 13.92
C PHE A 100 7.69 -11.12 14.73
N THR A 101 8.14 -10.15 15.49
CA THR A 101 7.28 -9.19 16.21
C THR A 101 7.65 -7.79 15.78
N VAL A 102 6.62 -6.96 15.47
CA VAL A 102 6.76 -5.52 15.31
C VAL A 102 5.96 -4.83 16.41
N THR A 103 6.59 -3.89 17.11
CA THR A 103 5.96 -3.09 18.17
C THR A 103 6.09 -1.62 17.84
N ALA A 104 5.07 -0.83 18.13
CA ALA A 104 5.09 0.63 18.00
C ALA A 104 4.13 1.28 19.00
N THR A 105 4.51 2.42 19.54
CA THR A 105 3.59 3.34 20.21
C THR A 105 3.20 4.41 19.23
N MET A 106 1.91 4.65 19.04
CA MET A 106 1.42 5.61 18.03
C MET A 106 0.42 6.60 18.61
N ARG A 107 0.36 7.80 18.01
CA ARG A 107 -0.70 8.79 18.21
C ARG A 107 -0.91 9.61 16.94
N PHE A 108 -2.15 9.91 16.62
CA PHE A 108 -2.47 10.89 15.58
C PHE A 108 -2.11 12.30 16.00
N LEU A 109 -1.67 13.12 15.03
CA LEU A 109 -1.56 14.57 15.21
C LEU A 109 -2.81 15.25 14.62
N GLY A 110 -3.37 16.18 15.39
CA GLY A 110 -4.55 16.95 14.94
C GLY A 110 -5.83 16.13 14.81
N GLN A 111 -6.82 16.77 14.21
CA GLN A 111 -8.13 16.18 13.91
C GLN A 111 -8.14 15.63 12.49
N GLY A 112 -8.99 14.65 12.22
CA GLY A 112 -9.16 14.04 10.91
C GLY A 112 -10.41 13.16 10.87
N ASN A 113 -10.55 12.37 9.81
CA ASN A 113 -11.67 11.45 9.65
C ASN A 113 -11.68 10.41 10.79
N GLU A 114 -12.84 10.06 11.31
CA GLU A 114 -12.99 9.05 12.35
C GLU A 114 -12.53 7.65 11.91
N HIS A 115 -12.55 7.37 10.61
CA HIS A 115 -12.09 6.11 10.01
C HIS A 115 -10.66 6.18 9.45
N ARG A 116 -9.91 7.30 9.60
CA ARG A 116 -8.47 7.32 9.29
C ARG A 116 -7.77 6.20 10.05
N LYS A 117 -6.76 5.61 9.47
CA LYS A 117 -6.09 4.43 10.03
C LYS A 117 -4.61 4.64 10.16
N ALA A 118 -4.04 4.18 11.26
CA ALA A 118 -2.60 4.07 11.41
C ALA A 118 -2.24 2.87 12.27
N GLY A 119 -1.10 2.25 12.00
CA GLY A 119 -0.67 1.08 12.75
C GLY A 119 0.47 0.31 12.11
N ILE A 120 0.46 -1.00 12.32
CA ILE A 120 1.48 -1.95 11.87
C ILE A 120 0.85 -2.87 10.83
N MET A 121 1.52 -3.06 9.69
CA MET A 121 1.07 -3.94 8.61
C MET A 121 2.16 -4.92 8.22
N VAL A 122 1.74 -6.13 7.86
CA VAL A 122 2.49 -7.10 7.06
C VAL A 122 1.76 -7.34 5.75
N ARG A 123 2.47 -7.28 4.60
CA ARG A 123 1.87 -7.51 3.29
C ARG A 123 2.81 -8.21 2.32
N GLN A 124 2.22 -8.83 1.29
CA GLN A 124 2.98 -9.62 0.33
C GLN A 124 3.79 -8.78 -0.65
N SER A 125 3.22 -7.67 -1.12
CA SER A 125 3.85 -6.77 -2.10
C SER A 125 3.32 -5.33 -1.95
N LEU A 126 3.77 -4.41 -2.81
CA LEU A 126 3.27 -3.04 -2.90
C LEU A 126 2.04 -2.89 -3.81
N ASP A 127 1.55 -3.96 -4.40
CA ASP A 127 0.32 -3.91 -5.22
C ASP A 127 -0.86 -3.49 -4.35
N ALA A 128 -1.71 -2.61 -4.85
CA ALA A 128 -2.83 -2.06 -4.10
C ALA A 128 -3.82 -3.13 -3.59
N ASP A 129 -3.89 -4.26 -4.26
CA ASP A 129 -4.75 -5.40 -3.95
C ASP A 129 -4.03 -6.57 -3.26
N ALA A 130 -2.78 -6.36 -2.80
CA ALA A 130 -1.96 -7.41 -2.20
C ALA A 130 -2.61 -8.07 -0.99
N THR A 131 -2.27 -9.34 -0.75
CA THR A 131 -2.49 -10.04 0.52
C THR A 131 -1.84 -9.26 1.66
N TYR A 132 -2.57 -9.00 2.75
CA TYR A 132 -2.05 -8.29 3.92
C TYR A 132 -2.75 -8.68 5.21
N ALA A 133 -2.15 -8.33 6.34
CA ALA A 133 -2.80 -8.22 7.64
C ALA A 133 -2.24 -6.99 8.38
N ASP A 134 -3.11 -6.26 9.08
CA ASP A 134 -2.70 -5.11 9.86
C ASP A 134 -3.35 -5.06 11.25
N VAL A 135 -2.68 -4.34 12.13
CA VAL A 135 -3.13 -3.96 13.46
C VAL A 135 -3.19 -2.45 13.47
N VAL A 136 -4.39 -1.89 13.35
CA VAL A 136 -4.60 -0.45 13.17
C VAL A 136 -5.50 0.14 14.23
N ILE A 137 -5.35 1.44 14.44
CA ILE A 137 -6.25 2.29 15.21
C ILE A 137 -6.95 3.23 14.23
N HIS A 138 -8.26 3.32 14.35
CA HIS A 138 -9.06 4.33 13.66
C HIS A 138 -8.97 5.69 14.35
N GLY A 139 -9.34 6.75 13.65
CA GLY A 139 -9.30 8.11 14.17
C GLY A 139 -10.15 8.34 15.40
N ASN A 140 -11.25 7.61 15.56
CA ASN A 140 -12.10 7.60 16.75
C ASN A 140 -11.54 6.74 17.90
N GLY A 141 -10.38 6.09 17.73
CA GLY A 141 -9.75 5.23 18.73
C GLY A 141 -10.15 3.75 18.66
N MET A 142 -10.98 3.35 17.71
CA MET A 142 -11.39 1.95 17.53
C MET A 142 -10.21 1.12 16.98
N PRO A 143 -9.83 0.02 17.66
CA PRO A 143 -8.82 -0.88 17.13
C PRO A 143 -9.41 -1.85 16.10
N GLY A 144 -8.62 -2.23 15.11
CA GLY A 144 -8.96 -3.22 14.10
C GLY A 144 -7.80 -4.18 13.82
N LEU A 145 -8.12 -5.46 13.68
CA LEU A 145 -7.31 -6.45 12.99
C LEU A 145 -7.96 -6.68 11.63
N GLN A 146 -7.32 -6.22 10.56
CA GLN A 146 -7.86 -6.34 9.21
C GLN A 146 -6.93 -7.21 8.35
N TRP A 147 -7.49 -7.96 7.38
CA TRP A 147 -6.69 -8.79 6.49
C TRP A 147 -7.38 -9.07 5.17
N ARG A 148 -6.58 -9.25 4.13
CA ARG A 148 -6.95 -9.79 2.82
C ARG A 148 -6.18 -11.10 2.62
N SER A 149 -6.90 -12.21 2.56
CA SER A 149 -6.31 -13.55 2.54
C SER A 149 -5.61 -13.88 1.22
N LYS A 150 -6.09 -13.33 0.10
CA LYS A 150 -5.49 -13.45 -1.22
C LYS A 150 -5.58 -12.14 -1.98
N GLN A 151 -4.65 -11.95 -2.89
CA GLN A 151 -4.64 -10.80 -3.78
C GLN A 151 -5.98 -10.62 -4.49
N GLY A 152 -6.50 -9.39 -4.51
CA GLY A 152 -7.75 -9.00 -5.17
C GLY A 152 -9.05 -9.43 -4.44
N GLU A 153 -8.97 -10.14 -3.31
CA GLU A 153 -10.12 -10.45 -2.47
C GLU A 153 -10.54 -9.24 -1.62
N ASP A 154 -11.73 -9.30 -1.06
CA ASP A 154 -12.21 -8.31 -0.11
C ASP A 154 -11.47 -8.42 1.23
N THR A 155 -11.35 -7.28 1.91
CA THR A 155 -10.80 -7.21 3.27
C THR A 155 -11.80 -7.76 4.30
N ASN A 156 -11.29 -8.53 5.24
CA ASN A 156 -11.98 -8.97 6.44
C ASN A 156 -11.52 -8.17 7.64
N THR A 157 -12.31 -8.11 8.72
CA THR A 157 -11.96 -7.36 9.93
C THR A 157 -12.51 -8.00 11.19
N PHE A 158 -11.76 -7.79 12.28
CA PHE A 158 -12.28 -7.78 13.64
C PHE A 158 -12.09 -6.37 14.18
N ASP A 159 -13.19 -5.65 14.42
CA ASP A 159 -13.21 -4.34 15.04
C ASP A 159 -13.65 -4.44 16.49
N PHE A 160 -13.02 -3.65 17.36
CA PHE A 160 -13.24 -3.73 18.79
C PHE A 160 -13.68 -2.37 19.33
N PRO A 161 -14.67 -2.32 20.24
CA PRO A 161 -15.01 -1.08 20.91
C PRO A 161 -13.84 -0.58 21.74
N PHE A 162 -13.64 0.74 21.78
CA PHE A 162 -12.58 1.35 22.58
C PHE A 162 -12.97 2.75 23.06
N ASP A 163 -12.31 3.22 24.15
CA ASP A 163 -12.67 4.46 24.87
C ASP A 163 -12.09 5.72 24.21
N GLY A 164 -12.33 5.91 22.91
CA GLY A 164 -11.97 7.13 22.19
C GLY A 164 -10.48 7.25 21.84
N PRO A 165 -10.07 8.38 21.23
CA PRO A 165 -8.69 8.65 20.82
C PRO A 165 -7.71 8.66 21.97
N GLY A 166 -6.42 8.42 21.69
CA GLY A 166 -5.37 8.39 22.71
C GLY A 166 -4.02 8.00 22.10
N THR A 167 -3.10 7.63 22.98
CA THR A 167 -1.82 7.01 22.63
C THR A 167 -1.95 5.50 22.78
N PHE A 168 -1.61 4.77 21.71
CA PHE A 168 -1.75 3.32 21.66
C PHE A 168 -0.40 2.64 21.47
N LYS A 169 -0.16 1.59 22.25
CA LYS A 169 0.95 0.65 22.04
C LYS A 169 0.41 -0.56 21.29
N LEU A 170 0.91 -0.76 20.09
CA LEU A 170 0.52 -1.83 19.17
C LEU A 170 1.64 -2.86 19.10
N LYS A 171 1.26 -4.13 18.97
CA LYS A 171 2.20 -5.21 18.70
C LYS A 171 1.54 -6.19 17.74
N LEU A 172 2.18 -6.42 16.60
CA LEU A 172 1.85 -7.44 15.63
C LEU A 172 2.86 -8.57 15.75
N VAL A 173 2.38 -9.79 15.96
CA VAL A 173 3.24 -11.00 16.02
C VAL A 173 2.87 -11.92 14.86
N ARG A 174 3.85 -12.28 14.04
CA ARG A 174 3.73 -13.34 13.04
C ARG A 174 4.37 -14.63 13.53
N THR A 175 3.58 -15.71 13.54
CA THR A 175 4.06 -17.07 13.83
C THR A 175 3.49 -18.02 12.79
N GLY A 176 4.32 -18.41 11.82
CA GLY A 176 3.87 -19.17 10.65
C GLY A 176 2.85 -18.39 9.85
N VAL A 177 1.63 -18.92 9.76
CA VAL A 177 0.48 -18.27 9.08
C VAL A 177 -0.34 -17.38 10.02
N ARG A 178 -0.10 -17.44 11.33
CA ARG A 178 -0.89 -16.69 12.31
C ARG A 178 -0.34 -15.29 12.51
N ILE A 179 -1.27 -14.34 12.55
CA ILE A 179 -1.02 -12.93 12.85
C ILE A 179 -1.82 -12.59 14.10
N TYR A 180 -1.13 -12.20 15.16
CA TYR A 180 -1.73 -11.83 16.44
C TYR A 180 -1.69 -10.32 16.61
N MET A 181 -2.78 -9.77 17.11
CA MET A 181 -2.94 -8.39 17.50
C MET A 181 -2.86 -8.24 19.01
N TYR A 182 -1.92 -7.41 19.48
CA TYR A 182 -1.85 -6.96 20.87
C TYR A 182 -2.00 -5.45 20.90
N ILE A 183 -2.73 -4.95 21.90
CA ILE A 183 -2.96 -3.52 22.06
C ILE A 183 -2.98 -3.13 23.52
N ALA A 184 -2.53 -1.90 23.78
CA ALA A 184 -2.75 -1.18 25.02
C ALA A 184 -2.97 0.30 24.74
N LYS A 185 -3.65 1.00 25.64
CA LYS A 185 -3.89 2.45 25.58
C LYS A 185 -3.23 3.13 26.76
N ASP A 186 -2.72 4.34 26.54
CA ASP A 186 -2.23 5.28 27.56
C ASP A 186 -1.23 4.67 28.57
N GLY A 187 -0.27 3.90 28.07
CA GLY A 187 0.86 3.38 28.85
C GLY A 187 0.63 2.02 29.53
N ALA A 188 -0.52 1.40 29.35
CA ALA A 188 -0.74 0.03 29.83
C ALA A 188 0.13 -1.00 29.06
N GLU A 189 0.21 -2.23 29.58
CA GLU A 189 0.87 -3.32 28.85
C GLU A 189 -0.05 -3.94 27.81
N PRO A 190 0.45 -4.21 26.55
CA PRO A 190 -0.34 -4.77 25.49
C PRO A 190 -0.84 -6.19 25.81
N LYS A 191 -2.14 -6.39 25.56
CA LYS A 191 -2.78 -7.71 25.65
C LYS A 191 -3.21 -8.18 24.29
N GLU A 192 -3.14 -9.49 24.05
CA GLU A 192 -3.74 -10.08 22.86
C GLU A 192 -5.24 -9.89 22.89
N ILE A 193 -5.79 -9.37 21.77
CA ILE A 193 -7.24 -9.16 21.63
C ILE A 193 -7.81 -9.92 20.44
N ALA A 194 -6.98 -10.27 19.46
CA ALA A 194 -7.40 -11.06 18.30
C ALA A 194 -6.21 -11.73 17.62
N HIS A 195 -6.52 -12.72 16.79
CA HIS A 195 -5.62 -13.25 15.78
C HIS A 195 -6.38 -13.74 14.54
N THR A 196 -5.67 -13.83 13.43
CA THR A 196 -6.16 -14.39 12.17
C THR A 196 -5.10 -15.26 11.52
N GLU A 197 -5.47 -15.98 10.46
CA GLU A 197 -4.53 -16.78 9.66
C GLU A 197 -4.46 -16.21 8.24
N VAL A 198 -3.24 -15.85 7.81
CA VAL A 198 -2.95 -15.38 6.45
C VAL A 198 -1.69 -16.08 5.95
N SER A 199 -1.81 -16.74 4.81
CA SER A 199 -0.66 -17.41 4.18
C SER A 199 0.14 -16.41 3.36
N PHE A 200 1.37 -16.16 3.79
CA PHE A 200 2.34 -15.34 3.07
C PHE A 200 3.47 -16.16 2.53
N GLN A 201 3.97 -15.81 1.35
CA GLN A 201 5.26 -16.28 0.86
C GLN A 201 6.37 -15.39 1.40
N SER A 202 7.55 -15.98 1.69
CA SER A 202 8.72 -15.22 2.12
C SER A 202 9.55 -14.74 0.93
N PRO A 203 10.09 -13.52 0.97
CA PRO A 203 9.94 -12.51 2.04
C PRO A 203 8.57 -11.81 2.02
N VAL A 204 8.23 -11.14 3.12
CA VAL A 204 7.10 -10.20 3.24
C VAL A 204 7.60 -8.81 3.55
N LEU A 205 6.78 -7.80 3.32
CA LEU A 205 7.01 -6.43 3.75
C LEU A 205 6.33 -6.22 5.10
N ALA A 206 7.06 -5.72 6.10
CA ALA A 206 6.51 -5.41 7.42
C ALA A 206 6.91 -4.00 7.85
N GLY A 207 5.94 -3.25 8.41
CA GLY A 207 6.18 -1.86 8.73
C GLY A 207 4.99 -1.08 9.26
N LEU A 208 5.06 0.25 9.12
CA LEU A 208 4.10 1.22 9.65
C LEU A 208 3.26 1.81 8.52
N VAL A 209 1.96 1.99 8.76
CA VAL A 209 0.99 2.51 7.78
C VAL A 209 0.26 3.73 8.29
N VAL A 210 -0.07 4.66 7.37
CA VAL A 210 -0.95 5.81 7.62
C VAL A 210 -1.86 6.05 6.42
N CYS A 211 -3.18 6.07 6.66
CA CYS A 211 -4.23 6.37 5.68
C CYS A 211 -5.20 7.39 6.27
N SER A 212 -5.48 8.48 5.56
CA SER A 212 -6.39 9.54 6.01
C SER A 212 -7.87 9.16 5.94
N HIS A 213 -8.23 8.12 5.19
CA HIS A 213 -9.61 7.78 4.84
C HIS A 213 -10.34 8.92 4.11
N GLN A 214 -9.58 9.79 3.46
CA GLN A 214 -10.05 10.90 2.60
C GLN A 214 -9.05 11.10 1.47
N ALA A 215 -9.51 10.96 0.23
CA ALA A 215 -8.62 10.98 -0.94
C ALA A 215 -7.81 12.29 -1.04
N GLU A 216 -8.44 13.43 -0.71
CA GLU A 216 -7.86 14.77 -0.86
C GLU A 216 -7.23 15.32 0.43
N ALA A 217 -7.19 14.54 1.52
CA ALA A 217 -6.63 14.96 2.79
C ALA A 217 -5.43 14.09 3.18
N SER A 218 -4.58 14.62 4.06
CA SER A 218 -3.47 13.89 4.64
C SER A 218 -3.53 13.96 6.15
N ASP A 219 -3.19 12.87 6.82
CA ASP A 219 -3.05 12.78 8.26
C ASP A 219 -1.62 12.49 8.65
N THR A 220 -1.19 13.03 9.78
CA THR A 220 0.15 12.80 10.33
C THR A 220 0.07 12.01 11.63
N VAL A 221 0.97 11.05 11.78
CA VAL A 221 1.06 10.17 12.94
C VAL A 221 2.49 10.15 13.45
N ILE A 222 2.64 10.21 14.77
CA ILE A 222 3.92 9.96 15.44
C ILE A 222 3.95 8.51 15.91
N PHE A 223 5.01 7.79 15.50
CA PHE A 223 5.35 6.49 16.05
C PHE A 223 6.63 6.58 16.85
N SER A 224 6.62 6.02 18.04
CA SER A 224 7.77 5.94 18.96
C SER A 224 7.92 4.53 19.53
N ASN A 225 9.04 4.24 20.18
CA ASN A 225 9.33 2.90 20.73
C ASN A 225 9.14 1.79 19.69
N VAL A 226 9.52 2.07 18.44
CA VAL A 226 9.38 1.12 17.33
C VAL A 226 10.48 0.08 17.41
N SER A 227 10.09 -1.19 17.44
CA SER A 227 11.03 -2.31 17.42
C SER A 227 10.58 -3.41 16.46
N VAL A 228 11.56 -4.15 15.94
CA VAL A 228 11.37 -5.35 15.13
C VAL A 228 12.26 -6.44 15.73
N GLU A 229 11.63 -7.52 16.15
CA GLU A 229 12.30 -8.68 16.72
C GLU A 229 12.08 -9.91 15.84
N VAL A 230 13.15 -10.53 15.36
CA VAL A 230 13.08 -11.80 14.61
C VAL A 230 13.16 -12.94 15.64
N GLN A 231 12.19 -13.82 15.60
CA GLN A 231 12.21 -15.01 16.43
C GLN A 231 13.10 -16.08 15.76
N ALA A 232 14.06 -16.61 16.49
CA ALA A 232 14.85 -17.74 16.02
C ALA A 232 13.91 -18.90 15.65
N ALA A 233 14.17 -19.56 14.52
CA ALA A 233 13.47 -20.80 14.20
C ALA A 233 13.67 -21.79 15.35
N ALA A 234 12.60 -22.40 15.84
CA ALA A 234 12.73 -23.48 16.80
C ALA A 234 13.67 -24.56 16.20
N PRO A 235 14.64 -25.09 16.96
CA PRO A 235 15.49 -26.12 16.44
C PRO A 235 14.64 -27.27 15.93
N SER A 236 14.86 -27.68 14.67
CA SER A 236 14.21 -28.85 14.10
C SER A 236 14.52 -30.03 15.00
N LYS A 237 13.51 -30.67 15.58
CA LYS A 237 13.72 -31.96 16.23
C LYS A 237 14.25 -32.87 15.15
N ALA A 238 15.54 -33.24 15.26
CA ALA A 238 16.10 -34.29 14.44
C ALA A 238 15.28 -35.56 14.74
N GLN A 239 14.71 -36.12 13.68
CA GLN A 239 14.07 -37.46 13.73
C GLN A 239 15.13 -38.52 13.77
#